data_746e739c0f7b296398776ba248ffec4f
#
_entry.id   746e739c0f7b296398776ba248ffec4f
#
_cell.length_a   1.000
_cell.length_b   1.000
_cell.length_c   1.000
_cell.angle_alpha   90.00
_cell.angle_beta   90.00
_cell.angle_gamma   90.00
#
_symmetry.space_group_name_H-M   'P 1'
#
loop_
_entity.id
_entity.type
_entity.pdbx_description
1 polymer ?
#
loop_
_entity_poly.entity_id
_entity_poly.type
_entity_poly.pdbx_seq_one_letter_code
_entity_poly.pdbx_strand_id
1 'polypeptide(L)'
;MTTHRKLAAILCADAAGYSRLMADDEEATVRSLNEARALVRVRVEAHGGRLIDTAGDSVLAEFPSAVEAADCAVEIQHELAKRNARLAEHRRMQFRIGVNLGDVIEHEDGTIYGDGVNVAARLQALAEPGGICISGTAFDQDRKSVV
;
A
#
# COMPACT_ATOMS: atom_id res chain seq x y z
N MET A 1 -22.19 -17.13 -9.02
CA MET A 1 -21.06 -16.30 -8.54
C MET A 1 -19.76 -16.96 -8.89
N THR A 2 -18.94 -16.30 -9.69
CA THR A 2 -17.67 -16.86 -10.10
C THR A 2 -16.54 -16.29 -9.26
N THR A 3 -15.67 -17.18 -8.81
CA THR A 3 -14.42 -16.82 -8.16
C THR A 3 -13.31 -17.61 -8.87
N HIS A 4 -12.13 -17.03 -8.94
CA HIS A 4 -11.01 -17.77 -9.46
C HIS A 4 -9.73 -17.44 -8.69
N ARG A 5 -8.83 -18.42 -8.66
CA ARG A 5 -7.55 -18.30 -8.00
C ARG A 5 -6.52 -17.78 -9.00
N LYS A 6 -5.67 -16.87 -8.56
CA LYS A 6 -4.59 -16.35 -9.41
C LYS A 6 -3.41 -15.90 -8.57
N LEU A 7 -2.26 -15.78 -9.20
CA LEU A 7 -1.08 -15.17 -8.60
C LEU A 7 -1.18 -13.66 -8.83
N ALA A 8 -0.99 -12.88 -7.77
CA ALA A 8 -1.10 -11.42 -7.86
C ALA A 8 -0.01 -10.72 -7.07
N ALA A 9 0.38 -9.54 -7.57
CA ALA A 9 1.26 -8.64 -6.84
C ALA A 9 0.39 -7.67 -6.05
N ILE A 10 0.56 -7.66 -4.73
CA ILE A 10 -0.32 -6.96 -3.79
C ILE A 10 0.48 -5.93 -3.00
N LEU A 11 -0.10 -4.76 -2.84
CA LEU A 11 0.41 -3.71 -1.95
C LEU A 11 -0.64 -3.42 -0.90
N CYS A 12 -0.26 -3.52 0.38
CA CYS A 12 -1.08 -3.08 1.50
C CYS A 12 -0.37 -1.92 2.18
N ALA A 13 -1.13 -0.90 2.57
CA ALA A 13 -0.58 0.25 3.27
C ALA A 13 -1.56 0.76 4.33
N ASP A 14 -1.03 1.30 5.42
CA ASP A 14 -1.83 2.03 6.40
C ASP A 14 -1.01 3.15 7.03
N ALA A 15 -1.73 4.09 7.66
CA ALA A 15 -1.09 5.21 8.35
C ALA A 15 -0.59 4.76 9.72
N ALA A 16 0.69 4.99 10.01
CA ALA A 16 1.26 4.71 11.31
C ALA A 16 0.74 5.74 12.33
N GLY A 17 0.29 5.24 13.49
CA GLY A 17 -0.19 6.11 14.56
C GLY A 17 -1.46 6.88 14.25
N TYR A 18 -2.32 6.33 13.40
CA TYR A 18 -3.54 7.00 12.96
C TYR A 18 -4.45 7.40 14.13
N SER A 19 -4.64 6.51 15.11
CA SER A 19 -5.49 6.79 16.27
C SER A 19 -4.96 7.99 17.08
N ARG A 20 -3.64 8.10 17.22
CA ARG A 20 -3.01 9.23 17.93
C ARG A 20 -3.22 10.53 17.17
N LEU A 21 -3.06 10.50 15.84
CA LEU A 21 -3.30 11.67 15.01
C LEU A 21 -4.76 12.13 15.07
N MET A 22 -5.69 11.17 15.06
CA MET A 22 -7.12 11.45 15.18
C MET A 22 -7.45 12.08 16.52
N ALA A 23 -6.86 11.58 17.61
CA ALA A 23 -7.08 12.12 18.96
C ALA A 23 -6.53 13.54 19.09
N ASP A 24 -5.44 13.85 18.40
CA ASP A 24 -4.81 15.18 18.44
C ASP A 24 -5.64 16.23 17.66
N ASP A 25 -6.01 15.91 16.42
CA ASP A 25 -6.80 16.82 15.57
C ASP A 25 -7.51 15.99 14.49
N GLU A 26 -8.78 15.67 14.75
CA GLU A 26 -9.56 14.82 13.88
C GLU A 26 -9.72 15.39 12.47
N GLU A 27 -10.12 16.66 12.36
CA GLU A 27 -10.35 17.28 11.05
C GLU A 27 -9.08 17.37 10.21
N ALA A 28 -7.98 17.77 10.82
CA ALA A 28 -6.70 17.85 10.11
C ALA A 28 -6.22 16.47 9.68
N THR A 29 -6.46 15.44 10.50
CA THR A 29 -6.06 14.07 10.18
C THR A 29 -6.87 13.51 9.02
N VAL A 30 -8.18 13.75 9.00
CA VAL A 30 -9.04 13.32 7.88
C VAL A 30 -8.61 14.00 6.58
N ARG A 31 -8.32 15.30 6.61
CA ARG A 31 -7.82 16.01 5.43
C ARG A 31 -6.49 15.43 4.95
N SER A 32 -5.56 15.18 5.87
CA SER A 32 -4.27 14.57 5.55
C SER A 32 -4.43 13.20 4.93
N LEU A 33 -5.32 12.38 5.47
CA LEU A 33 -5.57 11.04 4.94
C LEU A 33 -6.12 11.11 3.52
N ASN A 34 -7.07 12.00 3.28
CA ASN A 34 -7.65 12.18 1.95
C ASN A 34 -6.61 12.63 0.91
N GLU A 35 -5.72 13.55 1.31
CA GLU A 35 -4.62 14.00 0.44
C GLU A 35 -3.63 12.86 0.16
N ALA A 36 -3.28 12.09 1.19
CA ALA A 36 -2.38 10.96 1.04
C ALA A 36 -2.98 9.88 0.13
N ARG A 37 -4.28 9.61 0.28
CA ARG A 37 -4.98 8.64 -0.58
C ARG A 37 -5.01 9.08 -2.03
N ALA A 38 -5.21 10.37 -2.29
CA ALA A 38 -5.19 10.90 -3.66
C ALA A 38 -3.81 10.70 -4.28
N LEU A 39 -2.75 10.94 -3.52
CA LEU A 39 -1.37 10.72 -3.95
C LEU A 39 -1.14 9.23 -4.25
N VAL A 40 -1.57 8.37 -3.36
CA VAL A 40 -1.42 6.91 -3.53
C VAL A 40 -2.15 6.45 -4.79
N ARG A 41 -3.38 6.91 -5.01
CA ARG A 41 -4.16 6.55 -6.20
C ARG A 41 -3.42 6.91 -7.48
N VAL A 42 -2.88 8.11 -7.56
CA VAL A 42 -2.16 8.57 -8.74
C VAL A 42 -0.95 7.67 -9.01
N ARG A 43 -0.20 7.32 -7.97
CA ARG A 43 0.98 6.45 -8.13
C ARG A 43 0.59 5.02 -8.51
N VAL A 44 -0.45 4.48 -7.88
CA VAL A 44 -0.95 3.13 -8.20
C VAL A 44 -1.36 3.05 -9.68
N GLU A 45 -2.14 4.01 -10.16
CA GLU A 45 -2.59 4.03 -11.55
C GLU A 45 -1.43 4.22 -12.51
N ALA A 46 -0.43 5.03 -12.16
CA ALA A 46 0.75 5.26 -12.98
C ALA A 46 1.57 3.98 -13.20
N HIS A 47 1.49 3.03 -12.27
CA HIS A 47 2.18 1.74 -12.38
C HIS A 47 1.28 0.62 -12.89
N GLY A 48 0.14 0.95 -13.49
CA GLY A 48 -0.77 -0.04 -14.05
C GLY A 48 -1.55 -0.82 -12.99
N GLY A 49 -1.51 -0.36 -11.75
CA GLY A 49 -2.23 -0.99 -10.66
C GLY A 49 -3.66 -0.50 -10.53
N ARG A 50 -4.41 -1.15 -9.66
CA ARG A 50 -5.76 -0.74 -9.34
C ARG A 50 -5.99 -0.81 -7.82
N LEU A 51 -6.71 0.17 -7.31
CA LEU A 51 -7.14 0.15 -5.91
C LEU A 51 -8.30 -0.82 -5.78
N ILE A 52 -8.16 -1.75 -4.84
CA ILE A 52 -9.21 -2.75 -4.59
C ILE A 52 -10.14 -2.24 -3.50
N ASP A 53 -9.56 -1.74 -2.41
CA ASP A 53 -10.31 -1.32 -1.25
C ASP A 53 -9.55 -0.27 -0.49
N THR A 54 -10.28 0.68 0.09
CA THR A 54 -9.74 1.69 1.00
C THR A 54 -10.73 1.84 2.16
N ALA A 55 -10.46 1.20 3.28
CA ALA A 55 -11.29 1.28 4.47
C ALA A 55 -10.48 1.94 5.59
N GLY A 56 -11.07 2.94 6.26
CA GLY A 56 -10.36 3.67 7.30
C GLY A 56 -9.07 4.28 6.75
N ASP A 57 -7.93 3.96 7.36
CA ASP A 57 -6.62 4.43 6.93
C ASP A 57 -5.87 3.41 6.06
N SER A 58 -6.51 2.31 5.68
CA SER A 58 -5.85 1.25 4.91
C SER A 58 -6.08 1.37 3.40
N VAL A 59 -5.15 0.82 2.65
CA VAL A 59 -5.19 0.76 1.18
C VAL A 59 -4.80 -0.65 0.76
N LEU A 60 -5.54 -1.20 -0.18
CA LEU A 60 -5.22 -2.47 -0.83
C LEU A 60 -5.19 -2.23 -2.33
N ALA A 61 -4.09 -2.60 -2.97
CA ALA A 61 -3.92 -2.42 -4.42
C ALA A 61 -3.30 -3.65 -5.05
N GLU A 62 -3.65 -3.89 -6.31
CA GLU A 62 -3.10 -4.98 -7.11
C GLU A 62 -2.37 -4.42 -8.32
N PHE A 63 -1.26 -5.07 -8.70
CA PHE A 63 -0.40 -4.64 -9.81
C PHE A 63 -0.16 -5.78 -10.80
N PRO A 64 0.21 -5.45 -12.04
CA PRO A 64 0.51 -6.48 -13.04
C PRO A 64 1.77 -7.29 -12.72
N SER A 65 2.68 -6.74 -11.91
CA SER A 65 3.90 -7.45 -11.52
C SER A 65 4.41 -6.96 -10.16
N ALA A 66 5.26 -7.76 -9.54
CA ALA A 66 5.91 -7.36 -8.30
C ALA A 66 6.87 -6.18 -8.51
N VAL A 67 7.47 -6.04 -9.69
CA VAL A 67 8.32 -4.89 -10.03
C VAL A 67 7.51 -3.61 -9.96
N GLU A 68 6.34 -3.58 -10.60
CA GLU A 68 5.47 -2.40 -10.59
C GLU A 68 4.99 -2.08 -9.18
N ALA A 69 4.64 -3.10 -8.39
CA ALA A 69 4.21 -2.89 -7.00
C ALA A 69 5.34 -2.30 -6.16
N ALA A 70 6.55 -2.84 -6.27
CA ALA A 70 7.70 -2.37 -5.51
C ALA A 70 8.10 -0.94 -5.90
N ASP A 71 8.16 -0.65 -7.21
CA ASP A 71 8.48 0.69 -7.70
C ASP A 71 7.44 1.70 -7.23
N CYS A 72 6.17 1.33 -7.28
CA CYS A 72 5.08 2.17 -6.78
C CYS A 72 5.25 2.47 -5.28
N ALA A 73 5.57 1.44 -4.48
CA ALA A 73 5.78 1.60 -3.04
C ALA A 73 6.90 2.60 -2.75
N VAL A 74 8.01 2.52 -3.47
CA VAL A 74 9.12 3.45 -3.33
C VAL A 74 8.69 4.88 -3.67
N GLU A 75 7.98 5.07 -4.78
CA GLU A 75 7.51 6.39 -5.19
C GLU A 75 6.52 6.98 -4.18
N ILE A 76 5.60 6.16 -3.67
CA ILE A 76 4.65 6.60 -2.64
C ILE A 76 5.41 7.14 -1.43
N GLN A 77 6.41 6.39 -0.95
CA GLN A 77 7.17 6.81 0.24
C GLN A 77 7.97 8.09 -0.02
N HIS A 78 8.56 8.24 -1.22
CA HIS A 78 9.26 9.46 -1.60
C HIS A 78 8.31 10.67 -1.62
N GLU A 79 7.14 10.53 -2.23
CA GLU A 79 6.17 11.62 -2.32
C GLU A 79 5.61 11.99 -0.95
N LEU A 80 5.33 11.00 -0.11
CA LEU A 80 4.86 11.26 1.26
C LEU A 80 5.95 11.95 2.09
N ALA A 81 7.22 11.57 1.92
CA ALA A 81 8.32 12.23 2.63
C ALA A 81 8.44 13.70 2.22
N LYS A 82 8.30 14.01 0.93
CA LYS A 82 8.31 15.40 0.45
C LYS A 82 7.16 16.22 1.06
N ARG A 83 5.98 15.61 1.10
CA ARG A 83 4.81 16.25 1.71
C ARG A 83 5.04 16.51 3.19
N ASN A 84 5.54 15.50 3.91
CA ASN A 84 5.78 15.61 5.34
C ASN A 84 6.86 16.63 5.69
N ALA A 85 7.84 16.82 4.83
CA ALA A 85 8.90 17.82 5.06
C ALA A 85 8.35 19.25 5.16
N ARG A 86 7.18 19.52 4.62
CA ARG A 86 6.51 20.82 4.66
C ARG A 86 5.60 20.99 5.87
N LEU A 87 5.42 19.92 6.66
CA LEU A 87 4.51 19.90 7.79
C LEU A 87 5.28 19.89 9.11
N ALA A 88 4.68 20.46 10.15
CA ALA A 88 5.20 20.33 11.50
C ALA A 88 5.23 18.85 11.89
N GLU A 89 6.22 18.45 12.66
CA GLU A 89 6.45 17.04 13.00
C GLU A 89 5.21 16.35 13.54
N HIS A 90 4.47 17.02 14.44
CA HIS A 90 3.27 16.43 15.06
C HIS A 90 2.11 16.24 14.08
N ARG A 91 2.19 16.85 12.89
CA ARG A 91 1.15 16.72 11.85
C ARG A 91 1.54 15.77 10.72
N ARG A 92 2.74 15.21 10.75
CA ARG A 92 3.22 14.30 9.71
C ARG A 92 2.50 12.96 9.78
N MET A 93 2.08 12.46 8.62
CA MET A 93 1.44 11.17 8.48
C MET A 93 2.36 10.26 7.68
N GLN A 94 2.88 9.23 8.33
CA GLN A 94 3.74 8.23 7.67
C GLN A 94 2.96 6.96 7.46
N PHE A 95 3.22 6.29 6.35
CA PHE A 95 2.56 5.02 6.01
C PHE A 95 3.56 3.88 6.14
N ARG A 96 3.02 2.71 6.49
CA ARG A 96 3.76 1.45 6.43
C ARG A 96 3.23 0.71 5.23
N ILE A 97 4.12 0.13 4.41
CA ILE A 97 3.74 -0.55 3.18
C ILE A 97 4.28 -1.97 3.20
N GLY A 98 3.42 -2.93 2.83
CA GLY A 98 3.78 -4.31 2.61
C GLY A 98 3.54 -4.67 1.15
N VAL A 99 4.48 -5.39 0.53
CA VAL A 99 4.38 -5.85 -0.86
C VAL A 99 4.58 -7.35 -0.90
N ASN A 100 3.66 -8.07 -1.53
CA ASN A 100 3.72 -9.52 -1.66
C ASN A 100 3.33 -9.97 -3.07
N LEU A 101 3.96 -11.04 -3.54
CA LEU A 101 3.54 -11.77 -4.72
C LEU A 101 3.03 -13.11 -4.21
N GLY A 102 1.73 -13.38 -4.34
CA GLY A 102 1.15 -14.59 -3.78
C GLY A 102 -0.23 -14.90 -4.35
N ASP A 103 -0.75 -16.04 -3.93
CA ASP A 103 -2.04 -16.53 -4.40
C ASP A 103 -3.19 -15.76 -3.77
N VAL A 104 -4.13 -15.36 -4.59
CA VAL A 104 -5.36 -14.71 -4.15
C VAL A 104 -6.56 -15.37 -4.81
N ILE A 105 -7.73 -15.10 -4.25
CA ILE A 105 -9.01 -15.48 -4.83
C ILE A 105 -9.69 -14.20 -5.25
N GLU A 106 -10.05 -14.10 -6.53
CA GLU A 106 -10.73 -12.94 -7.07
C GLU A 106 -12.21 -13.24 -7.28
N HIS A 107 -13.06 -12.36 -6.78
CA HIS A 107 -14.50 -12.37 -7.06
C HIS A 107 -14.78 -11.66 -8.37
N GLU A 108 -15.95 -11.92 -8.95
CA GLU A 108 -16.33 -11.29 -10.20
C GLU A 108 -16.50 -9.76 -10.08
N ASP A 109 -16.72 -9.23 -8.88
CA ASP A 109 -16.76 -7.79 -8.64
C ASP A 109 -15.35 -7.15 -8.57
N GLY A 110 -14.30 -7.94 -8.71
CA GLY A 110 -12.92 -7.45 -8.70
C GLY A 110 -12.25 -7.45 -7.34
N THR A 111 -12.98 -7.73 -6.25
CA THR A 111 -12.35 -7.82 -4.93
C THR A 111 -11.47 -9.06 -4.85
N ILE A 112 -10.41 -8.98 -4.06
CA ILE A 112 -9.50 -10.10 -3.84
C ILE A 112 -9.34 -10.38 -2.35
N TYR A 113 -9.08 -11.63 -2.03
CA TYR A 113 -8.82 -12.06 -0.66
C TYR A 113 -7.96 -13.33 -0.66
N GLY A 114 -7.60 -13.81 0.51
CA GLY A 114 -6.87 -15.04 0.68
C GLY A 114 -5.45 -14.84 1.17
N ASP A 115 -4.64 -15.90 1.04
CA ASP A 115 -3.30 -15.95 1.63
C ASP A 115 -2.39 -14.82 1.14
N GLY A 116 -2.40 -14.54 -0.16
CA GLY A 116 -1.56 -13.48 -0.72
C GLY A 116 -1.83 -12.10 -0.12
N VAL A 117 -3.11 -11.78 0.11
CA VAL A 117 -3.52 -10.53 0.76
C VAL A 117 -3.12 -10.54 2.23
N ASN A 118 -3.36 -11.66 2.93
CA ASN A 118 -3.05 -11.78 4.35
C ASN A 118 -1.55 -11.62 4.63
N VAL A 119 -0.70 -12.18 3.77
CA VAL A 119 0.75 -12.02 3.88
C VAL A 119 1.15 -10.55 3.68
N ALA A 120 0.59 -9.88 2.65
CA ALA A 120 0.88 -8.46 2.42
C ALA A 120 0.49 -7.60 3.62
N ALA A 121 -0.64 -7.89 4.24
CA ALA A 121 -1.10 -7.16 5.44
C ALA A 121 -0.16 -7.39 6.63
N ARG A 122 0.34 -8.61 6.82
CA ARG A 122 1.31 -8.90 7.88
C ARG A 122 2.64 -8.20 7.64
N LEU A 123 3.09 -8.16 6.39
CA LEU A 123 4.33 -7.46 6.03
C LEU A 123 4.22 -5.96 6.28
N GLN A 124 3.07 -5.39 5.95
CA GLN A 124 2.80 -3.99 6.21
C GLN A 124 2.88 -3.69 7.71
N ALA A 125 2.34 -4.57 8.55
CA ALA A 125 2.38 -4.39 10.00
C ALA A 125 3.81 -4.48 10.56
N LEU A 126 4.72 -5.17 9.87
CA LEU A 126 6.11 -5.31 10.26
C LEU A 126 7.01 -4.16 9.74
N ALA A 127 6.51 -3.38 8.80
CA ALA A 127 7.28 -2.29 8.22
C ALA A 127 7.46 -1.15 9.21
N GLU A 128 8.59 -0.47 9.14
CA GLU A 128 8.81 0.77 9.88
C GLU A 128 7.94 1.88 9.29
N PRO A 129 7.52 2.86 10.10
CA PRO A 129 6.84 4.04 9.56
C PRO A 129 7.71 4.71 8.48
N GLY A 130 7.13 4.94 7.31
CA GLY A 130 7.85 5.46 6.16
C GLY A 130 8.62 4.40 5.38
N GLY A 131 8.53 3.13 5.79
CA GLY A 131 9.26 2.03 5.18
C GLY A 131 8.40 1.07 4.38
N ILE A 132 9.05 0.06 3.82
CA ILE A 132 8.44 -0.96 2.97
C ILE A 132 8.99 -2.31 3.41
N CYS A 133 8.08 -3.28 3.60
CA CYS A 133 8.45 -4.66 3.85
C CYS A 133 7.99 -5.49 2.66
N ILE A 134 8.93 -6.17 2.00
CA ILE A 134 8.65 -6.93 0.78
C ILE A 134 8.88 -8.42 1.04
N SER A 135 7.99 -9.27 0.51
CA SER A 135 8.13 -10.72 0.65
C SER A 135 9.28 -11.25 -0.20
N GLY A 136 9.78 -12.44 0.16
CA GLY A 136 10.83 -13.10 -0.64
C GLY A 136 10.38 -13.38 -2.08
N THR A 137 9.13 -13.80 -2.28
CA THR A 137 8.59 -14.07 -3.62
C THR A 137 8.55 -12.80 -4.48
N ALA A 138 8.11 -11.68 -3.90
CA ALA A 138 8.08 -10.41 -4.61
C ALA A 138 9.50 -9.89 -4.90
N PHE A 139 10.38 -10.00 -3.93
CA PHE A 139 11.78 -9.60 -4.08
C PHE A 139 12.48 -10.40 -5.19
N ASP A 140 12.26 -11.71 -5.24
CA ASP A 140 12.87 -12.56 -6.27
C ASP A 140 12.41 -12.18 -7.67
N GLN A 141 11.12 -11.86 -7.85
CA GLN A 141 10.62 -11.42 -9.15
C GLN A 141 11.22 -10.07 -9.53
N ASP A 142 11.27 -9.12 -8.60
CA ASP A 142 11.84 -7.80 -8.83
C ASP A 142 13.32 -7.91 -9.23
N ARG A 143 14.10 -8.71 -8.50
CA ARG A 143 15.52 -8.92 -8.78
C ARG A 143 15.78 -9.50 -10.15
N LYS A 144 14.95 -10.45 -10.58
CA LYS A 144 15.08 -11.08 -11.91
C LYS A 144 14.84 -10.09 -13.04
N SER A 145 14.03 -9.07 -12.81
CA SER A 145 13.71 -8.06 -13.82
C SER A 145 14.79 -7.00 -13.99
N VAL A 146 15.76 -6.94 -13.09
CA VAL A 146 16.83 -5.94 -13.11
C VAL A 146 18.01 -6.39 -13.96
N VAL A 147 18.03 -7.62 -14.39
CA VAL A 147 19.15 -8.19 -15.18
C VAL A 147 19.23 -7.61 -16.58
#